data_fa52fbac50496442dcc918723143ad81
#
_entry.id   fa52fbac50496442dcc918723143ad81
#
_cell.length_a   1.000
_cell.length_b   1.000
_cell.length_c   1.000
_cell.angle_alpha   90.00
_cell.angle_beta   90.00
_cell.angle_gamma   90.00
#
_symmetry.space_group_name_H-M   'P 1'
#
loop_
_entity.id
_entity.type
_entity.pdbx_description
1 polymer ?
#
loop_
_entity_poly.entity_id
_entity_poly.type
_entity_poly.pdbx_seq_one_letter_code
_entity_poly.pdbx_strand_id
1 'polypeptide(L)'
;MMAWVRRWQALALWRRVLVGLFAGVALGLLAPAATAYIAFLGDLFVRLIRMLVVPIVFISIASGVTALADPRKLGAVGARTVALFAFTTACAVTIGMAAGLLVRPGDGAAIGTGEAFELGEPVPVYDQLMNIVPVNVVEALAAGDMLAIIFFSIAFGVATVLAGEEGRPFAALLQSATRILFRLVALVMEFTPYGVFALIAVAVAQNGIAVFTNIGWLALCVVIGVVAQIALVHVPLLVLVARRQIGRFYRAAVDALAIAFATASSAATLPVALRVAMEKMQIDRGVASTVLPIGASIGKDGTAMYVGLLSIFSLQALGVTPDLPMLGIVLLTGALAAFGTAPIPSASLFMLAAVLASVGVSTAQTALVIGFVLPFDRLLDMTRTVASASANLTVTAAVDRRALAAGPPDAEPTGAATPVEES
;
A
#
# COMPACT_ATOMS: atom_id res chain seq x y z
N MET A 1 11.95 -19.97 31.75
CA MET A 1 10.91 -19.50 30.83
C MET A 1 11.07 -18.03 30.43
N MET A 2 11.29 -17.08 31.35
CA MET A 2 11.44 -15.65 31.04
C MET A 2 12.64 -15.28 30.12
N ALA A 3 13.79 -15.94 30.21
CA ALA A 3 14.96 -15.60 29.39
C ALA A 3 14.77 -15.95 27.90
N TRP A 4 14.06 -17.03 27.60
CA TRP A 4 13.76 -17.45 26.22
C TRP A 4 12.74 -16.52 25.57
N VAL A 5 11.68 -16.13 26.30
CA VAL A 5 10.67 -15.16 25.83
C VAL A 5 11.32 -13.81 25.53
N ARG A 6 12.24 -13.32 26.39
CA ARG A 6 12.96 -12.07 26.14
C ARG A 6 13.86 -12.16 24.89
N ARG A 7 14.53 -13.28 24.68
CA ARG A 7 15.35 -13.51 23.48
C ARG A 7 14.48 -13.58 22.22
N TRP A 8 13.30 -14.21 22.30
CA TRP A 8 12.34 -14.26 21.20
C TRP A 8 11.81 -12.86 20.84
N GLN A 9 11.42 -12.07 21.82
CA GLN A 9 10.96 -10.70 21.61
C GLN A 9 12.07 -9.73 21.15
N ALA A 10 13.31 -10.01 21.43
CA ALA A 10 14.44 -9.23 20.94
C ALA A 10 14.74 -9.46 19.44
N LEU A 11 14.22 -10.53 18.84
CA LEU A 11 14.33 -10.76 17.42
C LEU A 11 13.39 -9.81 16.64
N ALA A 12 13.87 -9.27 15.53
CA ALA A 12 13.03 -8.49 14.62
C ALA A 12 11.82 -9.31 14.19
N LEU A 13 10.63 -8.67 14.10
CA LEU A 13 9.35 -9.33 13.79
C LEU A 13 9.43 -10.24 12.56
N TRP A 14 10.07 -9.78 11.48
CA TRP A 14 10.22 -10.56 10.25
C TRP A 14 10.95 -11.90 10.45
N ARG A 15 11.96 -11.95 11.33
CA ARG A 15 12.65 -13.20 11.65
C ARG A 15 11.75 -14.18 12.38
N ARG A 16 10.94 -13.66 13.32
CA ARG A 16 9.94 -14.47 14.04
C ARG A 16 8.88 -15.03 13.09
N VAL A 17 8.44 -14.21 12.11
CA VAL A 17 7.50 -14.62 11.07
C VAL A 17 8.09 -15.72 10.18
N LEU A 18 9.36 -15.61 9.76
CA LEU A 18 10.02 -16.68 9.00
C LEU A 18 10.13 -17.98 9.81
N VAL A 19 10.46 -17.90 11.10
CA VAL A 19 10.47 -19.10 11.96
C VAL A 19 9.07 -19.72 12.02
N GLY A 20 8.02 -18.92 12.19
CA GLY A 20 6.63 -19.39 12.15
C GLY A 20 6.28 -20.06 10.82
N LEU A 21 6.69 -19.45 9.70
CA LEU A 21 6.48 -19.99 8.36
C LEU A 21 7.14 -21.38 8.19
N PHE A 22 8.45 -21.50 8.46
CA PHE A 22 9.15 -22.78 8.31
C PHE A 22 8.62 -23.84 9.26
N ALA A 23 8.31 -23.47 10.52
CA ALA A 23 7.68 -24.39 11.47
C ALA A 23 6.29 -24.85 10.99
N GLY A 24 5.50 -23.94 10.41
CA GLY A 24 4.20 -24.26 9.83
C GLY A 24 4.30 -25.22 8.65
N VAL A 25 5.24 -24.98 7.73
CA VAL A 25 5.54 -25.92 6.62
C VAL A 25 5.90 -27.29 7.15
N ALA A 26 6.83 -27.36 8.10
CA ALA A 26 7.26 -28.63 8.69
C ALA A 26 6.09 -29.37 9.34
N LEU A 27 5.25 -28.69 10.12
CA LEU A 27 4.09 -29.31 10.75
C LEU A 27 3.05 -29.77 9.72
N GLY A 28 2.75 -28.96 8.70
CA GLY A 28 1.79 -29.30 7.65
C GLY A 28 2.21 -30.53 6.84
N LEU A 29 3.52 -30.71 6.60
CA LEU A 29 4.06 -31.86 5.88
C LEU A 29 4.19 -33.13 6.77
N LEU A 30 4.68 -32.96 8.00
CA LEU A 30 5.04 -34.09 8.86
C LEU A 30 3.86 -34.59 9.69
N ALA A 31 2.93 -33.73 10.06
CA ALA A 31 1.78 -34.07 10.90
C ALA A 31 0.51 -33.34 10.47
N PRO A 32 -0.06 -33.59 9.27
CA PRO A 32 -1.24 -32.89 8.77
C PRO A 32 -2.43 -32.92 9.73
N ALA A 33 -2.69 -34.03 10.39
CA ALA A 33 -3.80 -34.19 11.35
C ALA A 33 -3.65 -33.24 12.58
N ALA A 34 -2.43 -32.89 12.95
CA ALA A 34 -2.18 -31.97 14.09
C ALA A 34 -2.55 -30.53 13.78
N THR A 35 -2.70 -30.15 12.50
CA THR A 35 -3.05 -28.78 12.11
C THR A 35 -4.43 -28.36 12.58
N ALA A 36 -5.37 -29.31 12.73
CA ALA A 36 -6.71 -29.04 13.27
C ALA A 36 -6.66 -28.44 14.68
N TYR A 37 -5.70 -28.86 15.52
CA TYR A 37 -5.58 -28.37 16.90
C TYR A 37 -5.03 -26.95 17.01
N ILE A 38 -4.36 -26.46 15.96
CA ILE A 38 -3.76 -25.12 15.95
C ILE A 38 -4.49 -24.14 15.03
N ALA A 39 -5.44 -24.61 14.21
CA ALA A 39 -6.19 -23.79 13.26
C ALA A 39 -6.82 -22.55 13.93
N PHE A 40 -7.28 -22.68 15.19
CA PHE A 40 -7.86 -21.57 15.94
C PHE A 40 -6.91 -20.36 16.10
N LEU A 41 -5.58 -20.56 16.11
CA LEU A 41 -4.61 -19.47 16.17
C LEU A 41 -4.63 -18.66 14.87
N GLY A 42 -4.77 -19.34 13.73
CA GLY A 42 -4.95 -18.70 12.43
C GLY A 42 -6.25 -17.90 12.37
N ASP A 43 -7.36 -18.52 12.78
CA ASP A 43 -8.68 -17.88 12.81
C ASP A 43 -8.71 -16.65 13.74
N LEU A 44 -8.10 -16.77 14.93
CA LEU A 44 -7.98 -15.66 15.86
C LEU A 44 -7.18 -14.52 15.24
N PHE A 45 -6.07 -14.83 14.57
CA PHE A 45 -5.24 -13.82 13.92
C PHE A 45 -6.00 -13.08 12.81
N VAL A 46 -6.72 -13.83 11.96
CA VAL A 46 -7.57 -13.23 10.91
C VAL A 46 -8.68 -12.36 11.53
N ARG A 47 -9.30 -12.79 12.64
CA ARG A 47 -10.30 -11.97 13.36
C ARG A 47 -9.70 -10.68 13.92
N LEU A 48 -8.48 -10.74 14.48
CA LEU A 48 -7.78 -9.56 14.98
C LEU A 48 -7.49 -8.55 13.86
N ILE A 49 -7.12 -9.04 12.66
CA ILE A 49 -6.93 -8.18 11.49
C ILE A 49 -8.27 -7.55 11.07
N ARG A 50 -9.32 -8.36 10.90
CA ARG A 50 -10.65 -7.87 10.48
C ARG A 50 -11.21 -6.79 11.40
N MET A 51 -11.04 -6.93 12.71
CA MET A 51 -11.45 -5.93 13.71
C MET A 51 -10.88 -4.53 13.42
N LEU A 52 -9.70 -4.47 12.79
CA LEU A 52 -9.01 -3.22 12.52
C LEU A 52 -9.41 -2.56 11.18
N VAL A 53 -10.02 -3.31 10.24
CA VAL A 53 -10.25 -2.85 8.87
C VAL A 53 -11.08 -1.56 8.85
N VAL A 54 -12.31 -1.60 9.39
CA VAL A 54 -13.23 -0.47 9.37
C VAL A 54 -12.67 0.78 10.08
N PRO A 55 -12.18 0.68 11.33
CA PRO A 55 -11.59 1.83 12.03
C PRO A 55 -10.39 2.42 11.31
N ILE A 56 -9.51 1.59 10.74
CA ILE A 56 -8.32 2.06 10.02
C ILE A 56 -8.73 2.80 8.76
N VAL A 57 -9.63 2.23 7.95
CA VAL A 57 -10.08 2.85 6.70
C VAL A 57 -10.69 4.21 6.99
N PHE A 58 -11.67 4.28 7.90
CA PHE A 58 -12.35 5.54 8.23
C PHE A 58 -11.37 6.60 8.74
N ILE A 59 -10.63 6.29 9.81
CA ILE A 59 -9.80 7.28 10.49
C ILE A 59 -8.59 7.68 9.64
N SER A 60 -7.97 6.73 8.92
CA SER A 60 -6.78 7.04 8.10
C SER A 60 -7.14 7.90 6.90
N ILE A 61 -8.26 7.62 6.21
CA ILE A 61 -8.71 8.42 5.07
C ILE A 61 -9.12 9.81 5.53
N ALA A 62 -9.97 9.93 6.57
CA ALA A 62 -10.39 11.22 7.09
C ALA A 62 -9.20 12.05 7.59
N SER A 63 -8.27 11.43 8.33
CA SER A 63 -7.04 12.09 8.79
C SER A 63 -6.12 12.49 7.61
N GLY A 64 -6.02 11.64 6.59
CA GLY A 64 -5.25 11.93 5.37
C GLY A 64 -5.80 13.16 4.64
N VAL A 65 -7.11 13.23 4.46
CA VAL A 65 -7.79 14.38 3.84
C VAL A 65 -7.60 15.65 4.68
N THR A 66 -7.74 15.57 6.01
CA THR A 66 -7.52 16.74 6.89
C THR A 66 -6.07 17.21 6.91
N ALA A 67 -5.11 16.30 6.72
CA ALA A 67 -3.69 16.67 6.62
C ALA A 67 -3.36 17.45 5.33
N LEU A 68 -4.17 17.28 4.27
CA LEU A 68 -4.05 18.05 3.01
C LEU A 68 -4.57 19.49 3.17
N ALA A 69 -5.16 19.83 4.27
CA ALA A 69 -6.11 20.89 4.48
C ALA A 69 -5.54 22.19 5.08
N ASP A 70 -4.46 22.71 4.55
CA ASP A 70 -4.26 24.16 4.57
C ASP A 70 -4.42 24.70 3.13
N PRO A 71 -5.68 25.01 2.68
CA PRO A 71 -5.92 25.50 1.32
C PRO A 71 -5.14 26.78 1.01
N ARG A 72 -4.77 27.56 2.06
CA ARG A 72 -4.04 28.80 1.92
C ARG A 72 -2.53 28.58 1.71
N LYS A 73 -1.98 27.48 2.21
CA LYS A 73 -0.57 27.10 2.03
C LYS A 73 -0.34 26.16 0.84
N LEU A 74 -1.36 25.38 0.47
CA LEU A 74 -1.26 24.40 -0.62
C LEU A 74 -1.32 25.02 -2.01
N GLY A 75 -2.10 26.09 -2.24
CA GLY A 75 -2.18 26.79 -3.53
C GLY A 75 -2.06 25.84 -4.75
N ALA A 76 -1.42 26.32 -5.81
CA ALA A 76 -1.18 25.56 -7.04
C ALA A 76 -0.24 24.34 -6.84
N VAL A 77 0.67 24.39 -5.86
CA VAL A 77 1.63 23.30 -5.55
C VAL A 77 0.88 22.09 -5.00
N GLY A 78 -0.04 22.30 -4.04
CA GLY A 78 -0.81 21.19 -3.46
C GLY A 78 -1.76 20.55 -4.43
N ALA A 79 -2.53 21.34 -5.19
CA ALA A 79 -3.45 20.79 -6.20
C ALA A 79 -2.70 19.96 -7.25
N ARG A 80 -1.55 20.43 -7.74
CA ARG A 80 -0.71 19.69 -8.67
C ARG A 80 -0.14 18.42 -8.05
N THR A 81 0.25 18.47 -6.79
CA THR A 81 0.74 17.30 -6.04
C THR A 81 -0.31 16.21 -5.95
N VAL A 82 -1.54 16.56 -5.53
CA VAL A 82 -2.66 15.61 -5.43
C VAL A 82 -3.01 15.04 -6.79
N ALA A 83 -3.10 15.87 -7.83
CA ALA A 83 -3.41 15.42 -9.19
C ALA A 83 -2.35 14.44 -9.74
N LEU A 84 -1.05 14.71 -9.51
CA LEU A 84 0.02 13.80 -9.92
C LEU A 84 -0.02 12.48 -9.15
N PHE A 85 -0.25 12.51 -7.83
CA PHE A 85 -0.42 11.27 -7.07
C PHE A 85 -1.66 10.50 -7.49
N ALA A 86 -2.78 11.17 -7.79
CA ALA A 86 -3.98 10.50 -8.31
C ALA A 86 -3.69 9.78 -9.64
N PHE A 87 -2.98 10.46 -10.54
CA PHE A 87 -2.59 9.88 -11.82
C PHE A 87 -1.64 8.69 -11.64
N THR A 88 -0.55 8.82 -10.87
CA THR A 88 0.41 7.73 -10.69
C THR A 88 -0.19 6.54 -9.96
N THR A 89 -1.08 6.78 -9.00
CA THR A 89 -1.84 5.75 -8.26
C THR A 89 -2.80 4.99 -9.18
N ALA A 90 -3.55 5.68 -10.05
CA ALA A 90 -4.43 5.02 -11.02
C ALA A 90 -3.64 4.15 -12.01
N CYS A 91 -2.51 4.66 -12.52
CA CYS A 91 -1.58 3.88 -13.34
C CYS A 91 -1.06 2.65 -12.58
N ALA A 92 -0.73 2.79 -11.29
CA ALA A 92 -0.23 1.71 -10.47
C ALA A 92 -1.25 0.58 -10.30
N VAL A 93 -2.52 0.90 -9.99
CA VAL A 93 -3.60 -0.11 -9.93
C VAL A 93 -3.73 -0.82 -11.27
N THR A 94 -3.74 -0.06 -12.37
CA THR A 94 -3.85 -0.62 -13.73
C THR A 94 -2.70 -1.58 -14.05
N ILE A 95 -1.45 -1.21 -13.71
CA ILE A 95 -0.28 -2.07 -13.90
C ILE A 95 -0.38 -3.34 -13.05
N GLY A 96 -0.85 -3.22 -11.80
CA GLY A 96 -1.08 -4.38 -10.93
C GLY A 96 -2.12 -5.34 -11.49
N MET A 97 -3.28 -4.80 -11.92
CA MET A 97 -4.32 -5.60 -12.59
C MET A 97 -3.79 -6.26 -13.87
N ALA A 98 -3.07 -5.51 -14.71
CA ALA A 98 -2.50 -6.04 -15.95
C ALA A 98 -1.52 -7.19 -15.67
N ALA A 99 -0.63 -7.03 -14.69
CA ALA A 99 0.28 -8.10 -14.28
C ALA A 99 -0.48 -9.35 -13.81
N GLY A 100 -1.55 -9.18 -13.02
CA GLY A 100 -2.41 -10.27 -12.58
C GLY A 100 -3.15 -10.98 -13.72
N LEU A 101 -3.67 -10.23 -14.69
CA LEU A 101 -4.40 -10.77 -15.85
C LEU A 101 -3.47 -11.49 -16.83
N LEU A 102 -2.24 -10.98 -17.04
CA LEU A 102 -1.29 -11.55 -17.98
C LEU A 102 -0.61 -12.81 -17.44
N VAL A 103 -0.18 -12.81 -16.19
CA VAL A 103 0.57 -13.90 -15.57
C VAL A 103 -0.35 -14.94 -14.94
N ARG A 104 -1.54 -14.53 -14.51
CA ARG A 104 -2.57 -15.37 -13.89
C ARG A 104 -2.06 -16.14 -12.64
N PRO A 105 -1.44 -15.44 -11.66
CA PRO A 105 -0.82 -16.09 -10.52
C PRO A 105 -1.81 -16.78 -9.57
N GLY A 106 -3.10 -16.45 -9.66
CA GLY A 106 -4.18 -17.04 -8.85
C GLY A 106 -4.77 -18.33 -9.41
N ASP A 107 -4.49 -18.65 -10.69
CA ASP A 107 -5.04 -19.85 -11.30
C ASP A 107 -4.51 -21.11 -10.59
N GLY A 108 -5.44 -22.00 -10.21
CA GLY A 108 -5.10 -23.23 -9.49
C GLY A 108 -4.66 -23.02 -8.04
N ALA A 109 -4.71 -21.79 -7.52
CA ALA A 109 -4.56 -21.56 -6.08
C ALA A 109 -5.83 -22.08 -5.40
N ALA A 110 -5.75 -23.27 -4.78
CA ALA A 110 -6.87 -23.85 -4.03
C ALA A 110 -7.07 -23.07 -2.71
N ILE A 111 -7.68 -21.89 -2.81
CA ILE A 111 -8.04 -21.06 -1.68
C ILE A 111 -9.53 -21.25 -1.44
N GLY A 112 -9.91 -22.25 -0.66
CA GLY A 112 -11.30 -22.49 -0.27
C GLY A 112 -11.69 -23.96 -0.26
N THR A 113 -12.75 -24.23 0.45
CA THR A 113 -13.34 -25.56 0.60
C THR A 113 -14.21 -25.89 -0.62
N GLY A 114 -13.68 -26.21 -1.76
CA GLY A 114 -14.37 -26.93 -2.85
C GLY A 114 -15.82 -26.58 -3.25
N GLU A 115 -16.48 -25.67 -2.56
CA GLU A 115 -17.82 -25.19 -2.89
C GLU A 115 -17.70 -24.19 -4.03
N ALA A 116 -18.44 -24.41 -5.09
CA ALA A 116 -18.51 -23.52 -6.24
C ALA A 116 -18.87 -22.10 -5.75
N PHE A 117 -18.06 -21.15 -6.16
CA PHE A 117 -18.30 -19.74 -5.87
C PHE A 117 -19.55 -19.30 -6.64
N GLU A 118 -20.66 -19.13 -5.94
CA GLU A 118 -21.79 -18.38 -6.47
C GLU A 118 -21.53 -16.90 -6.24
N LEU A 119 -21.17 -16.20 -7.32
CA LEU A 119 -21.28 -14.74 -7.33
C LEU A 119 -22.73 -14.42 -6.99
N GLY A 120 -22.97 -13.64 -5.93
CA GLY A 120 -24.27 -13.00 -5.77
C GLY A 120 -24.68 -12.33 -7.09
N GLU A 121 -25.98 -12.21 -7.36
CA GLU A 121 -26.46 -11.59 -8.58
C GLU A 121 -25.67 -10.29 -8.85
N PRO A 122 -25.20 -10.06 -10.10
CA PRO A 122 -24.42 -8.88 -10.42
C PRO A 122 -25.25 -7.63 -10.07
N VAL A 123 -24.82 -6.88 -9.07
CA VAL A 123 -25.48 -5.61 -8.72
C VAL A 123 -25.30 -4.69 -9.92
N PRO A 124 -26.38 -4.13 -10.49
CA PRO A 124 -26.28 -3.20 -11.60
C PRO A 124 -25.28 -2.08 -11.29
N VAL A 125 -24.47 -1.67 -12.26
CA VAL A 125 -23.46 -0.62 -12.09
C VAL A 125 -24.06 0.67 -11.51
N TYR A 126 -25.32 0.97 -11.91
CA TYR A 126 -26.04 2.11 -11.36
C TYR A 126 -26.27 1.99 -9.85
N ASP A 127 -26.72 0.84 -9.38
CA ASP A 127 -26.99 0.60 -7.95
C ASP A 127 -25.66 0.59 -7.16
N GLN A 128 -24.58 0.06 -7.74
CA GLN A 128 -23.26 0.14 -7.14
C GLN A 128 -22.77 1.59 -6.98
N LEU A 129 -22.98 2.44 -8.01
CA LEU A 129 -22.62 3.85 -7.94
C LEU A 129 -23.49 4.62 -6.94
N MET A 130 -24.79 4.32 -6.86
CA MET A 130 -25.69 4.93 -5.88
C MET A 130 -25.35 4.50 -4.45
N ASN A 131 -24.97 3.25 -4.25
CA ASN A 131 -24.59 2.71 -2.94
C ASN A 131 -23.24 3.26 -2.41
N ILE A 132 -22.45 3.96 -3.26
CA ILE A 132 -21.28 4.71 -2.79
C ILE A 132 -21.68 5.74 -1.72
N VAL A 133 -22.89 6.34 -1.86
CA VAL A 133 -23.40 7.31 -0.91
C VAL A 133 -24.31 6.61 0.10
N PRO A 134 -23.86 6.39 1.34
CA PRO A 134 -24.66 5.65 2.32
C PRO A 134 -25.90 6.42 2.74
N VAL A 135 -27.04 5.73 2.83
CA VAL A 135 -28.27 6.28 3.43
C VAL A 135 -28.08 6.44 4.95
N ASN A 136 -27.35 5.53 5.56
CA ASN A 136 -27.00 5.55 6.98
C ASN A 136 -25.52 5.21 7.18
N VAL A 137 -24.75 6.19 7.62
CA VAL A 137 -23.30 6.03 7.83
C VAL A 137 -22.98 5.03 8.94
N VAL A 138 -23.77 5.01 10.02
CA VAL A 138 -23.53 4.11 11.14
C VAL A 138 -23.78 2.66 10.73
N GLU A 139 -24.81 2.43 9.94
CA GLU A 139 -25.10 1.12 9.35
C GLU A 139 -23.97 0.67 8.40
N ALA A 140 -23.50 1.55 7.50
CA ALA A 140 -22.38 1.27 6.62
C ALA A 140 -21.10 0.90 7.40
N LEU A 141 -20.80 1.62 8.48
CA LEU A 141 -19.68 1.30 9.37
C LEU A 141 -19.85 -0.06 10.08
N ALA A 142 -21.05 -0.36 10.55
CA ALA A 142 -21.36 -1.62 11.24
C ALA A 142 -21.36 -2.83 10.28
N ALA A 143 -21.89 -2.65 9.08
CA ALA A 143 -21.91 -3.67 8.04
C ALA A 143 -20.53 -3.86 7.37
N GLY A 144 -19.63 -2.88 7.49
CA GLY A 144 -18.34 -2.89 6.81
C GLY A 144 -18.45 -2.60 5.31
N ASP A 145 -19.42 -1.80 4.89
CA ASP A 145 -19.56 -1.34 3.50
C ASP A 145 -18.43 -0.36 3.16
N MET A 146 -17.38 -0.91 2.55
CA MET A 146 -16.13 -0.18 2.36
C MET A 146 -16.24 0.98 1.39
N LEU A 147 -17.06 0.89 0.34
CA LEU A 147 -17.25 1.98 -0.61
C LEU A 147 -17.91 3.18 0.07
N ALA A 148 -18.98 2.93 0.80
CA ALA A 148 -19.69 3.94 1.58
C ALA A 148 -18.80 4.54 2.67
N ILE A 149 -18.00 3.71 3.36
CA ILE A 149 -17.04 4.17 4.39
C ILE A 149 -15.98 5.07 3.77
N ILE A 150 -15.39 4.70 2.62
CA ILE A 150 -14.37 5.51 1.93
C ILE A 150 -14.97 6.86 1.51
N PHE A 151 -16.15 6.84 0.87
CA PHE A 151 -16.85 8.05 0.46
C PHE A 151 -17.12 8.98 1.65
N PHE A 152 -17.72 8.44 2.70
CA PHE A 152 -18.01 9.23 3.90
C PHE A 152 -16.75 9.77 4.56
N SER A 153 -15.68 8.98 4.64
CA SER A 153 -14.40 9.42 5.20
C SER A 153 -13.80 10.60 4.46
N ILE A 154 -13.87 10.58 3.12
CA ILE A 154 -13.41 11.68 2.28
C ILE A 154 -14.29 12.91 2.49
N ALA A 155 -15.63 12.75 2.39
CA ALA A 155 -16.57 13.84 2.56
C ALA A 155 -16.44 14.50 3.94
N PHE A 156 -16.31 13.68 4.99
CA PHE A 156 -16.14 14.13 6.37
C PHE A 156 -14.79 14.85 6.60
N GLY A 157 -13.71 14.31 6.02
CA GLY A 157 -12.41 14.98 6.01
C GLY A 157 -12.46 16.34 5.32
N VAL A 158 -13.09 16.42 4.13
CA VAL A 158 -13.30 17.69 3.40
C VAL A 158 -14.13 18.67 4.21
N ALA A 159 -15.25 18.25 4.80
CA ALA A 159 -16.09 19.10 5.65
C ALA A 159 -15.31 19.65 6.87
N THR A 160 -14.48 18.81 7.50
CA THR A 160 -13.60 19.23 8.62
C THR A 160 -12.63 20.32 8.18
N VAL A 161 -12.11 20.24 6.97
CA VAL A 161 -11.23 21.27 6.37
C VAL A 161 -11.98 22.56 6.10
N LEU A 162 -13.16 22.47 5.49
CA LEU A 162 -14.00 23.62 5.15
C LEU A 162 -14.51 24.36 6.39
N ALA A 163 -14.65 23.68 7.53
CA ALA A 163 -14.99 24.28 8.83
C ALA A 163 -13.87 25.21 9.39
N GLY A 164 -12.67 25.19 8.80
CA GLY A 164 -11.59 26.12 9.17
C GLY A 164 -11.14 25.97 10.64
N GLU A 165 -11.20 27.07 11.41
CA GLU A 165 -10.77 27.08 12.83
C GLU A 165 -11.60 26.13 13.70
N GLU A 166 -12.90 26.01 13.46
CA GLU A 166 -13.80 25.12 14.20
C GLU A 166 -13.50 23.65 13.93
N GLY A 167 -12.99 23.31 12.75
CA GLY A 167 -12.58 21.96 12.38
C GLY A 167 -11.24 21.52 12.98
N ARG A 168 -10.36 22.43 13.41
CA ARG A 168 -9.02 22.11 13.95
C ARG A 168 -9.00 21.14 15.12
N PRO A 169 -9.85 21.26 16.15
CA PRO A 169 -9.88 20.30 17.26
C PRO A 169 -10.18 18.90 16.78
N PHE A 170 -11.11 18.77 15.81
CA PHE A 170 -11.47 17.47 15.25
C PHE A 170 -10.35 16.88 14.37
N ALA A 171 -9.68 17.68 13.56
CA ALA A 171 -8.51 17.23 12.81
C ALA A 171 -7.38 16.74 13.74
N ALA A 172 -7.15 17.40 14.87
CA ALA A 172 -6.20 16.96 15.89
C ALA A 172 -6.63 15.62 16.56
N LEU A 173 -7.95 15.45 16.79
CA LEU A 173 -8.52 14.19 17.27
C LEU A 173 -8.28 13.04 16.28
N LEU A 174 -8.55 13.24 14.99
CA LEU A 174 -8.29 12.24 13.95
C LEU A 174 -6.81 11.85 13.89
N GLN A 175 -5.89 12.79 14.00
CA GLN A 175 -4.46 12.51 14.05
C GLN A 175 -4.07 11.69 15.30
N SER A 176 -4.65 12.01 16.47
CA SER A 176 -4.45 11.23 17.69
C SER A 176 -5.02 9.83 17.56
N ALA A 177 -6.23 9.69 17.05
CA ALA A 177 -6.87 8.41 16.79
C ALA A 177 -6.05 7.54 15.81
N THR A 178 -5.48 8.15 14.77
CA THR A 178 -4.56 7.49 13.83
C THR A 178 -3.34 6.91 14.56
N ARG A 179 -2.71 7.68 15.45
CA ARG A 179 -1.56 7.19 16.26
C ARG A 179 -1.93 6.04 17.18
N ILE A 180 -3.11 6.12 17.81
CA ILE A 180 -3.62 5.04 18.69
C ILE A 180 -3.90 3.77 17.87
N LEU A 181 -4.54 3.90 16.71
CA LEU A 181 -4.80 2.77 15.82
C LEU A 181 -3.50 2.12 15.34
N PHE A 182 -2.47 2.90 15.01
CA PHE A 182 -1.18 2.33 14.62
C PHE A 182 -0.50 1.55 15.77
N ARG A 183 -0.69 1.98 17.02
CA ARG A 183 -0.27 1.20 18.19
C ARG A 183 -1.06 -0.10 18.31
N LEU A 184 -2.37 -0.05 18.10
CA LEU A 184 -3.22 -1.24 18.12
C LEU A 184 -2.83 -2.23 17.01
N VAL A 185 -2.59 -1.73 15.80
CA VAL A 185 -2.04 -2.55 14.70
C VAL A 185 -0.72 -3.20 15.11
N ALA A 186 0.21 -2.43 15.69
CA ALA A 186 1.50 -2.97 16.12
C ALA A 186 1.33 -4.10 17.16
N LEU A 187 0.37 -3.99 18.08
CA LEU A 187 0.04 -5.04 19.05
C LEU A 187 -0.50 -6.29 18.35
N VAL A 188 -1.42 -6.13 17.39
CA VAL A 188 -1.95 -7.26 16.61
C VAL A 188 -0.86 -7.91 15.78
N MET A 189 0.05 -7.11 15.17
CA MET A 189 1.16 -7.63 14.37
C MET A 189 2.18 -8.42 15.20
N GLU A 190 2.28 -8.22 16.51
CA GLU A 190 3.09 -9.08 17.39
C GLU A 190 2.56 -10.54 17.42
N PHE A 191 1.29 -10.75 17.11
CA PHE A 191 0.70 -12.08 17.02
C PHE A 191 0.96 -12.77 15.66
N THR A 192 1.46 -12.04 14.66
CA THR A 192 1.70 -12.53 13.28
C THR A 192 2.51 -13.83 13.22
N PRO A 193 3.63 -14.05 13.96
CA PRO A 193 4.38 -15.29 13.87
C PRO A 193 3.55 -16.54 14.19
N TYR A 194 2.63 -16.43 15.14
CA TYR A 194 1.75 -17.53 15.57
C TYR A 194 0.62 -17.76 14.58
N GLY A 195 0.01 -16.67 14.09
CA GLY A 195 -1.01 -16.72 13.04
C GLY A 195 -0.46 -17.32 11.75
N VAL A 196 0.71 -16.88 11.30
CA VAL A 196 1.40 -17.38 10.11
C VAL A 196 1.74 -18.86 10.27
N PHE A 197 2.28 -19.27 11.42
CA PHE A 197 2.54 -20.69 11.72
C PHE A 197 1.30 -21.55 11.50
N ALA A 198 0.16 -21.16 12.08
CA ALA A 198 -1.06 -21.93 11.99
C ALA A 198 -1.65 -21.93 10.56
N LEU A 199 -1.74 -20.76 9.93
CA LEU A 199 -2.30 -20.61 8.58
C LEU A 199 -1.49 -21.40 7.54
N ILE A 200 -0.16 -21.34 7.60
CA ILE A 200 0.72 -22.11 6.70
C ILE A 200 0.63 -23.59 6.97
N ALA A 201 0.60 -24.02 8.23
CA ALA A 201 0.48 -25.43 8.56
C ALA A 201 -0.81 -26.02 7.98
N VAL A 202 -1.95 -25.33 8.11
CA VAL A 202 -3.23 -25.75 7.54
C VAL A 202 -3.18 -25.73 6.01
N ALA A 203 -2.67 -24.67 5.39
CA ALA A 203 -2.58 -24.56 3.94
C ALA A 203 -1.71 -25.64 3.31
N VAL A 204 -0.55 -25.96 3.90
CA VAL A 204 0.35 -27.01 3.44
C VAL A 204 -0.23 -28.38 3.69
N ALA A 205 -0.94 -28.60 4.80
CA ALA A 205 -1.61 -29.88 5.07
C ALA A 205 -2.71 -30.19 4.04
N GLN A 206 -3.41 -29.14 3.55
CA GLN A 206 -4.51 -29.29 2.58
C GLN A 206 -4.02 -29.36 1.13
N ASN A 207 -3.05 -28.53 0.75
CA ASN A 207 -2.65 -28.32 -0.64
C ASN A 207 -1.20 -28.74 -0.95
N GLY A 208 -0.46 -29.22 0.03
CA GLY A 208 0.94 -29.58 -0.14
C GLY A 208 1.83 -28.38 -0.46
N ILE A 209 2.96 -28.66 -1.12
CA ILE A 209 3.96 -27.64 -1.50
C ILE A 209 3.48 -26.76 -2.68
N ALA A 210 2.42 -27.16 -3.40
CA ALA A 210 1.87 -26.41 -4.53
C ALA A 210 1.47 -24.96 -4.15
N VAL A 211 1.12 -24.72 -2.87
CA VAL A 211 0.87 -23.37 -2.31
C VAL A 211 1.98 -22.39 -2.67
N PHE A 212 3.24 -22.83 -2.62
CA PHE A 212 4.39 -21.95 -2.88
C PHE A 212 4.56 -21.56 -4.35
N THR A 213 4.00 -22.34 -5.28
CA THR A 213 4.07 -22.03 -6.71
C THR A 213 3.27 -20.77 -7.03
N ASN A 214 2.02 -20.68 -6.55
CA ASN A 214 1.19 -19.49 -6.75
C ASN A 214 1.77 -18.25 -6.06
N ILE A 215 2.32 -18.42 -4.87
CA ILE A 215 3.01 -17.32 -4.16
C ILE A 215 4.27 -16.90 -4.91
N GLY A 216 5.02 -17.83 -5.50
CA GLY A 216 6.18 -17.53 -6.34
C GLY A 216 5.80 -16.70 -7.56
N TRP A 217 4.73 -17.07 -8.27
CA TRP A 217 4.18 -16.27 -9.38
C TRP A 217 3.66 -14.92 -8.93
N LEU A 218 2.98 -14.85 -7.79
CA LEU A 218 2.55 -13.58 -7.20
C LEU A 218 3.74 -12.67 -6.88
N ALA A 219 4.78 -13.20 -6.26
CA ALA A 219 6.01 -12.45 -5.95
C ALA A 219 6.69 -11.92 -7.22
N LEU A 220 6.76 -12.74 -8.27
CA LEU A 220 7.27 -12.31 -9.57
C LEU A 220 6.43 -11.17 -10.15
N CYS A 221 5.09 -11.27 -10.09
CA CYS A 221 4.19 -10.18 -10.51
C CYS A 221 4.43 -8.89 -9.73
N VAL A 222 4.70 -8.96 -8.42
CA VAL A 222 5.04 -7.77 -7.61
C VAL A 222 6.33 -7.12 -8.12
N VAL A 223 7.38 -7.91 -8.39
CA VAL A 223 8.64 -7.38 -8.92
C VAL A 223 8.44 -6.76 -10.30
N ILE A 224 7.76 -7.46 -11.20
CA ILE A 224 7.42 -6.97 -12.54
C ILE A 224 6.61 -5.67 -12.44
N GLY A 225 5.59 -5.64 -11.57
CA GLY A 225 4.73 -4.47 -11.36
C GLY A 225 5.51 -3.26 -10.84
N VAL A 226 6.42 -3.46 -9.88
CA VAL A 226 7.30 -2.39 -9.36
C VAL A 226 8.21 -1.84 -10.46
N VAL A 227 8.85 -2.73 -11.24
CA VAL A 227 9.72 -2.33 -12.35
C VAL A 227 8.91 -1.60 -13.43
N ALA A 228 7.75 -2.14 -13.79
CA ALA A 228 6.85 -1.52 -14.77
C ALA A 228 6.36 -0.15 -14.32
N GLN A 229 5.94 0.01 -13.05
CA GLN A 229 5.51 1.30 -12.49
C GLN A 229 6.63 2.34 -12.58
N ILE A 230 7.85 1.96 -12.20
CA ILE A 230 9.00 2.86 -12.29
C ILE A 230 9.30 3.19 -13.75
N ALA A 231 9.38 2.20 -14.62
CA ALA A 231 9.80 2.39 -16.02
C ALA A 231 8.74 3.11 -16.87
N LEU A 232 7.46 2.77 -16.71
CA LEU A 232 6.38 3.26 -17.57
C LEU A 232 5.69 4.52 -17.01
N VAL A 233 5.80 4.80 -15.71
CA VAL A 233 5.13 5.96 -15.07
C VAL A 233 6.13 6.93 -14.48
N HIS A 234 7.02 6.48 -13.57
CA HIS A 234 7.92 7.41 -12.88
C HIS A 234 9.00 7.96 -13.80
N VAL A 235 9.60 7.12 -14.65
CA VAL A 235 10.63 7.58 -15.60
C VAL A 235 10.08 8.58 -16.64
N PRO A 236 8.94 8.34 -17.32
CA PRO A 236 8.33 9.34 -18.17
C PRO A 236 7.99 10.64 -17.43
N LEU A 237 7.42 10.56 -16.22
CA LEU A 237 7.11 11.72 -15.40
C LEU A 237 8.38 12.51 -15.06
N LEU A 238 9.46 11.81 -14.73
CA LEU A 238 10.76 12.41 -14.44
C LEU A 238 11.37 13.12 -15.65
N VAL A 239 11.31 12.48 -16.83
CA VAL A 239 11.92 13.02 -18.06
C VAL A 239 11.07 14.12 -18.68
N LEU A 240 9.77 13.88 -18.84
CA LEU A 240 8.87 14.78 -19.58
C LEU A 240 8.40 15.98 -18.74
N VAL A 241 8.14 15.75 -17.44
CA VAL A 241 7.58 16.80 -16.56
C VAL A 241 8.66 17.42 -15.68
N ALA A 242 9.46 16.62 -14.98
CA ALA A 242 10.51 17.12 -14.11
C ALA A 242 11.79 17.51 -14.86
N ARG A 243 11.98 17.06 -16.12
CA ARG A 243 13.15 17.31 -16.98
C ARG A 243 14.48 17.00 -16.29
N ARG A 244 14.52 15.88 -15.56
CA ARG A 244 15.70 15.40 -14.83
C ARG A 244 16.34 14.18 -15.50
N GLN A 245 17.67 14.06 -15.39
CA GLN A 245 18.41 12.89 -15.86
C GLN A 245 18.13 11.67 -15.00
N ILE A 246 17.69 10.56 -15.60
CA ILE A 246 17.28 9.31 -14.92
C ILE A 246 18.42 8.78 -14.03
N GLY A 247 19.61 8.60 -14.58
CA GLY A 247 20.75 8.01 -13.86
C GLY A 247 21.20 8.82 -12.65
N ARG A 248 21.25 10.16 -12.79
CA ARG A 248 21.59 11.06 -11.68
C ARG A 248 20.52 11.04 -10.59
N PHE A 249 19.24 11.06 -11.00
CA PHE A 249 18.12 11.04 -10.08
C PHE A 249 18.08 9.76 -9.24
N TYR A 250 18.09 8.58 -9.86
CA TYR A 250 18.02 7.32 -9.14
C TYR A 250 19.29 7.04 -8.32
N ARG A 251 20.48 7.48 -8.77
CA ARG A 251 21.69 7.42 -7.95
C ARG A 251 21.56 8.25 -6.66
N ALA A 252 20.96 9.43 -6.75
CA ALA A 252 20.68 10.25 -5.57
C ALA A 252 19.61 9.60 -4.68
N ALA A 253 18.60 8.94 -5.26
CA ALA A 253 17.48 8.32 -4.55
C ALA A 253 17.85 7.05 -3.76
N VAL A 254 18.97 6.39 -4.07
CA VAL A 254 19.34 5.06 -3.52
C VAL A 254 19.16 4.98 -2.01
N ASP A 255 19.60 5.98 -1.24
CA ASP A 255 19.50 5.94 0.22
C ASP A 255 18.03 5.88 0.70
N ALA A 256 17.17 6.69 0.08
CA ALA A 256 15.75 6.70 0.42
C ALA A 256 15.05 5.40 -0.01
N LEU A 257 15.37 4.87 -1.20
CA LEU A 257 14.82 3.61 -1.70
C LEU A 257 15.28 2.42 -0.85
N ALA A 258 16.54 2.42 -0.40
CA ALA A 258 17.08 1.39 0.51
C ALA A 258 16.37 1.40 1.87
N ILE A 259 16.12 2.57 2.45
CA ILE A 259 15.36 2.69 3.71
C ILE A 259 13.90 2.26 3.49
N ALA A 260 13.28 2.64 2.37
CA ALA A 260 11.93 2.21 2.02
C ALA A 260 11.84 0.68 1.95
N PHE A 261 12.78 0.03 1.26
CA PHE A 261 12.88 -1.43 1.21
C PHE A 261 13.08 -2.03 2.59
N ALA A 262 14.05 -1.55 3.36
CA ALA A 262 14.39 -2.14 4.66
C ALA A 262 13.27 -2.02 5.69
N THR A 263 12.52 -0.91 5.68
CA THR A 263 11.50 -0.61 6.70
C THR A 263 10.09 -1.02 6.27
N ALA A 264 9.82 -1.09 4.96
CA ALA A 264 8.47 -1.18 4.38
C ALA A 264 7.54 -0.08 4.93
N SER A 265 8.06 1.14 5.12
CA SER A 265 7.32 2.25 5.71
C SER A 265 7.67 3.59 5.06
N SER A 266 6.68 4.22 4.41
CA SER A 266 6.85 5.57 3.85
C SER A 266 7.11 6.62 4.93
N ALA A 267 6.55 6.44 6.14
CA ALA A 267 6.79 7.36 7.26
C ALA A 267 8.24 7.29 7.76
N ALA A 268 8.80 6.08 7.87
CA ALA A 268 10.20 5.89 8.26
C ALA A 268 11.18 6.39 7.18
N THR A 269 10.75 6.37 5.91
CA THR A 269 11.55 6.85 4.78
C THR A 269 11.57 8.38 4.67
N LEU A 270 10.54 9.07 5.17
CA LEU A 270 10.35 10.50 5.00
C LEU A 270 11.56 11.38 5.39
N PRO A 271 12.21 11.20 6.56
CA PRO A 271 13.37 12.05 6.92
C PRO A 271 14.53 11.92 5.93
N VAL A 272 14.78 10.70 5.43
CA VAL A 272 15.84 10.45 4.45
C VAL A 272 15.45 10.98 3.08
N ALA A 273 14.19 10.82 2.67
CA ALA A 273 13.66 11.38 1.42
C ALA A 273 13.76 12.92 1.39
N LEU A 274 13.46 13.60 2.50
CA LEU A 274 13.61 15.05 2.64
C LEU A 274 15.07 15.46 2.45
N ARG A 275 15.99 14.79 3.15
CA ARG A 275 17.43 15.07 3.01
C ARG A 275 17.91 14.84 1.58
N VAL A 276 17.57 13.71 0.97
CA VAL A 276 17.95 13.37 -0.41
C VAL A 276 17.40 14.40 -1.41
N ALA A 277 16.13 14.78 -1.28
CA ALA A 277 15.50 15.75 -2.15
C ALA A 277 16.20 17.11 -2.08
N MET A 278 16.49 17.62 -0.88
CA MET A 278 17.08 18.94 -0.69
C MET A 278 18.59 18.96 -0.99
N GLU A 279 19.35 17.99 -0.48
CA GLU A 279 20.82 18.01 -0.54
C GLU A 279 21.38 17.40 -1.83
N LYS A 280 20.81 16.25 -2.28
CA LYS A 280 21.34 15.53 -3.44
C LYS A 280 20.62 15.87 -4.76
N MET A 281 19.29 16.09 -4.70
CA MET A 281 18.50 16.40 -5.89
C MET A 281 18.32 17.92 -6.10
N GLN A 282 18.73 18.76 -5.16
CA GLN A 282 18.64 20.21 -5.24
C GLN A 282 17.21 20.70 -5.50
N ILE A 283 16.21 20.03 -4.91
CA ILE A 283 14.81 20.42 -4.97
C ILE A 283 14.58 21.58 -3.97
N ASP A 284 13.73 22.55 -4.33
CA ASP A 284 13.38 23.65 -3.44
C ASP A 284 12.89 23.14 -2.07
N ARG A 285 13.40 23.77 -1.00
CA ARG A 285 13.08 23.36 0.37
C ARG A 285 11.60 23.44 0.68
N GLY A 286 10.92 24.50 0.19
CA GLY A 286 9.48 24.68 0.37
C GLY A 286 8.68 23.60 -0.34
N VAL A 287 9.08 23.24 -1.57
CA VAL A 287 8.47 22.14 -2.34
C VAL A 287 8.70 20.80 -1.64
N ALA A 288 9.96 20.47 -1.30
CA ALA A 288 10.28 19.20 -0.66
C ALA A 288 9.55 19.03 0.68
N SER A 289 9.55 20.07 1.54
CA SER A 289 8.87 20.03 2.85
C SER A 289 7.34 20.02 2.78
N THR A 290 6.76 20.35 1.62
CA THR A 290 5.32 20.26 1.39
C THR A 290 4.93 18.95 0.73
N VAL A 291 5.59 18.59 -0.38
CA VAL A 291 5.18 17.46 -1.22
C VAL A 291 5.52 16.10 -0.60
N LEU A 292 6.71 15.94 0.01
CA LEU A 292 7.12 14.65 0.58
C LEU A 292 6.27 14.19 1.77
N PRO A 293 5.86 15.05 2.75
CA PRO A 293 4.93 14.64 3.79
C PRO A 293 3.54 14.25 3.24
N ILE A 294 3.04 14.98 2.23
CA ILE A 294 1.81 14.64 1.51
C ILE A 294 2.00 13.26 0.85
N GLY A 295 3.10 13.07 0.11
CA GLY A 295 3.41 11.81 -0.55
C GLY A 295 3.56 10.64 0.44
N ALA A 296 4.19 10.85 1.59
CA ALA A 296 4.26 9.82 2.63
C ALA A 296 2.88 9.36 3.12
N SER A 297 1.87 10.23 3.03
CA SER A 297 0.49 9.93 3.40
C SER A 297 -0.31 9.30 2.25
N ILE A 298 -0.33 9.91 1.06
CA ILE A 298 -1.19 9.52 -0.06
C ILE A 298 -0.46 8.89 -1.26
N GLY A 299 0.83 9.14 -1.43
CA GLY A 299 1.64 8.62 -2.54
C GLY A 299 2.02 7.16 -2.35
N LYS A 300 1.06 6.26 -2.52
CA LYS A 300 1.13 4.83 -2.21
C LYS A 300 1.10 3.95 -3.47
N ASP A 301 1.83 4.34 -4.50
CA ASP A 301 1.82 3.63 -5.79
C ASP A 301 2.11 2.13 -5.65
N GLY A 302 3.10 1.74 -4.83
CA GLY A 302 3.37 0.33 -4.59
C GLY A 302 2.22 -0.41 -3.92
N THR A 303 1.51 0.23 -3.00
CA THR A 303 0.30 -0.32 -2.37
C THR A 303 -0.84 -0.43 -3.38
N ALA A 304 -1.06 0.59 -4.18
CA ALA A 304 -2.09 0.64 -5.22
C ALA A 304 -1.89 -0.47 -6.27
N MET A 305 -0.66 -0.62 -6.77
CA MET A 305 -0.26 -1.68 -7.68
C MET A 305 -0.55 -3.06 -7.07
N TYR A 306 -0.17 -3.25 -5.82
CA TYR A 306 -0.35 -4.52 -5.13
C TYR A 306 -1.82 -4.83 -4.85
N VAL A 307 -2.62 -3.85 -4.48
CA VAL A 307 -4.07 -4.03 -4.29
C VAL A 307 -4.73 -4.43 -5.62
N GLY A 308 -4.38 -3.77 -6.74
CA GLY A 308 -4.85 -4.16 -8.07
C GLY A 308 -4.45 -5.59 -8.44
N LEU A 309 -3.18 -5.97 -8.22
CA LEU A 309 -2.68 -7.32 -8.46
C LEU A 309 -3.38 -8.36 -7.59
N LEU A 310 -3.48 -8.11 -6.28
CA LEU A 310 -4.13 -9.03 -5.36
C LEU A 310 -5.62 -9.20 -5.62
N SER A 311 -6.32 -8.15 -6.08
CA SER A 311 -7.73 -8.26 -6.45
C SER A 311 -7.91 -9.24 -7.60
N ILE A 312 -7.08 -9.15 -8.65
CA ILE A 312 -7.10 -10.11 -9.76
C ILE A 312 -6.69 -11.52 -9.30
N PHE A 313 -5.62 -11.64 -8.51
CA PHE A 313 -5.20 -12.89 -7.90
C PHE A 313 -6.35 -13.55 -7.12
N SER A 314 -7.05 -12.77 -6.30
CA SER A 314 -8.15 -13.25 -5.48
C SER A 314 -9.31 -13.78 -6.32
N LEU A 315 -9.71 -13.04 -7.35
CA LEU A 315 -10.77 -13.45 -8.27
C LEU A 315 -10.40 -14.74 -9.00
N GLN A 316 -9.16 -14.84 -9.52
CA GLN A 316 -8.65 -16.07 -10.16
C GLN A 316 -8.64 -17.26 -9.20
N ALA A 317 -8.15 -17.07 -7.97
CA ALA A 317 -8.09 -18.11 -6.96
C ALA A 317 -9.48 -18.59 -6.50
N LEU A 318 -10.50 -17.75 -6.65
CA LEU A 318 -11.90 -18.07 -6.41
C LEU A 318 -12.62 -18.59 -7.67
N GLY A 319 -11.91 -18.75 -8.80
CA GLY A 319 -12.48 -19.25 -10.06
C GLY A 319 -13.30 -18.19 -10.81
N VAL A 320 -13.20 -16.92 -10.44
CA VAL A 320 -13.95 -15.80 -11.05
C VAL A 320 -13.11 -15.17 -12.15
N THR A 321 -13.68 -15.08 -13.36
CA THR A 321 -13.12 -14.30 -14.46
C THR A 321 -13.68 -12.88 -14.40
N PRO A 322 -12.83 -11.86 -14.10
CA PRO A 322 -13.34 -10.49 -14.01
C PRO A 322 -13.78 -9.97 -15.37
N ASP A 323 -14.96 -9.39 -15.43
CA ASP A 323 -15.46 -8.64 -16.56
C ASP A 323 -14.98 -7.17 -16.56
N LEU A 324 -15.26 -6.43 -17.63
CA LEU A 324 -14.80 -5.05 -17.75
C LEU A 324 -15.40 -4.10 -16.70
N PRO A 325 -16.70 -4.18 -16.34
CA PRO A 325 -17.25 -3.44 -15.21
C PRO A 325 -16.54 -3.72 -13.89
N MET A 326 -16.30 -4.99 -13.57
CA MET A 326 -15.59 -5.39 -12.35
C MET A 326 -14.16 -4.82 -12.30
N LEU A 327 -13.43 -4.84 -13.42
CA LEU A 327 -12.12 -4.19 -13.52
C LEU A 327 -12.19 -2.69 -13.28
N GLY A 328 -13.24 -2.01 -13.78
CA GLY A 328 -13.48 -0.60 -13.52
C GLY A 328 -13.71 -0.30 -12.04
N ILE A 329 -14.46 -1.16 -11.34
CA ILE A 329 -14.69 -1.05 -9.90
C ILE A 329 -13.40 -1.27 -9.12
N VAL A 330 -12.62 -2.29 -9.46
CA VAL A 330 -11.31 -2.55 -8.83
C VAL A 330 -10.37 -1.36 -9.03
N LEU A 331 -10.34 -0.76 -10.23
CA LEU A 331 -9.53 0.42 -10.51
C LEU A 331 -9.94 1.61 -9.62
N LEU A 332 -11.22 1.93 -9.58
CA LEU A 332 -11.75 3.07 -8.83
C LEU A 332 -11.53 2.87 -7.32
N THR A 333 -12.00 1.73 -6.80
CA THR A 333 -11.91 1.43 -5.36
C THR A 333 -10.49 1.21 -4.89
N GLY A 334 -9.66 0.57 -5.70
CA GLY A 334 -8.24 0.37 -5.42
C GLY A 334 -7.46 1.69 -5.38
N ALA A 335 -7.74 2.62 -6.29
CA ALA A 335 -7.14 3.95 -6.27
C ALA A 335 -7.58 4.75 -5.04
N LEU A 336 -8.88 4.78 -4.72
CA LEU A 336 -9.40 5.46 -3.53
C LEU A 336 -8.88 4.86 -2.23
N ALA A 337 -8.85 3.52 -2.14
CA ALA A 337 -8.32 2.81 -0.99
C ALA A 337 -6.82 3.07 -0.77
N ALA A 338 -6.04 3.19 -1.85
CA ALA A 338 -4.62 3.49 -1.75
C ALA A 338 -4.35 4.85 -1.11
N PHE A 339 -5.15 5.88 -1.40
CA PHE A 339 -5.05 7.19 -0.75
C PHE A 339 -5.28 7.12 0.77
N GLY A 340 -6.15 6.22 1.23
CA GLY A 340 -6.44 6.01 2.64
C GLY A 340 -5.52 5.04 3.36
N THR A 341 -4.53 4.48 2.66
CA THR A 341 -3.66 3.46 3.24
C THR A 341 -2.70 4.06 4.27
N ALA A 342 -2.75 3.52 5.48
CA ALA A 342 -1.80 3.88 6.54
C ALA A 342 -0.34 3.61 6.12
N PRO A 343 0.64 4.44 6.53
CA PRO A 343 2.05 4.25 6.20
C PRO A 343 2.74 3.19 7.06
N ILE A 344 2.05 2.06 7.29
CA ILE A 344 2.49 0.93 8.12
C ILE A 344 2.62 -0.34 7.27
N PRO A 345 3.44 -1.31 7.71
CA PRO A 345 3.57 -2.59 7.03
C PRO A 345 2.24 -3.34 6.92
N SER A 346 2.06 -4.06 5.82
CA SER A 346 0.86 -4.89 5.51
C SER A 346 -0.48 -4.14 5.43
N ALA A 347 -0.47 -2.80 5.42
CA ALA A 347 -1.69 -1.99 5.36
C ALA A 347 -2.54 -2.25 4.10
N SER A 348 -1.94 -2.69 3.01
CA SER A 348 -2.62 -3.04 1.76
C SER A 348 -3.60 -4.20 1.89
N LEU A 349 -3.37 -5.14 2.81
CA LEU A 349 -4.29 -6.26 3.02
C LEU A 349 -5.62 -5.80 3.62
N PHE A 350 -5.61 -4.73 4.42
CA PHE A 350 -6.84 -4.09 4.88
C PHE A 350 -7.58 -3.41 3.73
N MET A 351 -6.84 -2.77 2.82
CA MET A 351 -7.43 -2.13 1.64
C MET A 351 -7.93 -3.15 0.62
N LEU A 352 -7.25 -4.29 0.49
CA LEU A 352 -7.73 -5.40 -0.34
C LEU A 352 -9.12 -5.86 0.09
N ALA A 353 -9.38 -5.96 1.39
CA ALA A 353 -10.70 -6.33 1.90
C ALA A 353 -11.79 -5.35 1.42
N ALA A 354 -11.48 -4.05 1.39
CA ALA A 354 -12.39 -3.03 0.88
C ALA A 354 -12.68 -3.22 -0.62
N VAL A 355 -11.64 -3.47 -1.42
CA VAL A 355 -11.78 -3.65 -2.87
C VAL A 355 -12.51 -4.95 -3.20
N LEU A 356 -12.19 -6.05 -2.53
CA LEU A 356 -12.87 -7.34 -2.77
C LEU A 356 -14.36 -7.28 -2.40
N ALA A 357 -14.71 -6.60 -1.30
CA ALA A 357 -16.10 -6.39 -0.93
C ALA A 357 -16.87 -5.61 -2.00
N SER A 358 -16.24 -4.63 -2.66
CA SER A 358 -16.88 -3.82 -3.72
C SER A 358 -17.19 -4.62 -4.99
N VAL A 359 -16.54 -5.76 -5.20
CA VAL A 359 -16.78 -6.68 -6.32
C VAL A 359 -17.56 -7.94 -5.89
N GLY A 360 -18.20 -7.91 -4.72
CA GLY A 360 -19.10 -8.97 -4.25
C GLY A 360 -18.41 -10.17 -3.59
N VAL A 361 -17.09 -10.10 -3.33
CA VAL A 361 -16.38 -11.16 -2.60
C VAL A 361 -16.72 -11.08 -1.11
N SER A 362 -17.20 -12.18 -0.54
CA SER A 362 -17.61 -12.23 0.86
C SER A 362 -16.44 -12.01 1.83
N THR A 363 -16.76 -11.55 3.03
CA THR A 363 -15.76 -11.35 4.10
C THR A 363 -15.03 -12.65 4.46
N ALA A 364 -15.73 -13.80 4.37
CA ALA A 364 -15.12 -15.10 4.64
C ALA A 364 -14.05 -15.46 3.59
N GLN A 365 -14.37 -15.30 2.31
CA GLN A 365 -13.45 -15.55 1.19
C GLN A 365 -12.27 -14.59 1.21
N THR A 366 -12.52 -13.31 1.43
CA THR A 366 -11.47 -12.29 1.61
C THR A 366 -10.48 -12.69 2.70
N ALA A 367 -10.98 -13.26 3.80
CA ALA A 367 -10.11 -13.72 4.88
C ALA A 367 -9.24 -14.92 4.50
N LEU A 368 -9.77 -15.85 3.70
CA LEU A 368 -9.00 -16.98 3.20
C LEU A 368 -7.85 -16.50 2.31
N VAL A 369 -8.14 -15.55 1.39
CA VAL A 369 -7.10 -14.92 0.54
C VAL A 369 -6.05 -14.20 1.38
N ILE A 370 -6.48 -13.35 2.32
CA ILE A 370 -5.55 -12.64 3.21
C ILE A 370 -4.72 -13.64 4.00
N GLY A 371 -5.33 -14.67 4.56
CA GLY A 371 -4.63 -15.73 5.31
C GLY A 371 -3.59 -16.45 4.47
N PHE A 372 -3.88 -16.68 3.18
CA PHE A 372 -2.96 -17.32 2.24
C PHE A 372 -1.76 -16.44 1.90
N VAL A 373 -1.99 -15.14 1.65
CA VAL A 373 -0.94 -14.19 1.20
C VAL A 373 -0.11 -13.63 2.37
N LEU A 374 -0.74 -13.44 3.53
CA LEU A 374 -0.17 -12.73 4.68
C LEU A 374 1.20 -13.24 5.14
N PRO A 375 1.49 -14.56 5.18
CA PRO A 375 2.80 -15.06 5.58
C PRO A 375 3.95 -14.51 4.74
N PHE A 376 3.69 -14.21 3.48
CA PHE A 376 4.67 -13.75 2.50
C PHE A 376 4.64 -12.23 2.32
N ASP A 377 3.57 -11.58 2.79
CA ASP A 377 3.31 -10.17 2.55
C ASP A 377 4.46 -9.26 3.00
N ARG A 378 5.21 -9.64 4.03
CA ARG A 378 6.33 -8.81 4.52
C ARG A 378 7.40 -8.58 3.46
N LEU A 379 7.80 -9.61 2.71
CA LEU A 379 8.79 -9.48 1.63
C LEU A 379 8.23 -8.70 0.44
N LEU A 380 6.97 -8.97 0.11
CA LEU A 380 6.26 -8.28 -0.96
C LEU A 380 6.08 -6.79 -0.62
N ASP A 381 5.80 -6.48 0.64
CA ASP A 381 5.67 -5.11 1.16
C ASP A 381 6.99 -4.32 1.08
N MET A 382 8.09 -4.93 1.45
CA MET A 382 9.43 -4.33 1.30
C MET A 382 9.66 -3.93 -0.16
N THR A 383 9.38 -4.84 -1.11
CA THR A 383 9.60 -4.63 -2.54
C THR A 383 8.70 -3.51 -3.09
N ARG A 384 7.40 -3.54 -2.81
CA ARG A 384 6.44 -2.55 -3.34
C ARG A 384 6.62 -1.15 -2.72
N THR A 385 7.13 -1.06 -1.49
CA THR A 385 7.38 0.22 -0.83
C THR A 385 8.45 1.04 -1.57
N VAL A 386 9.36 0.38 -2.30
CA VAL A 386 10.32 1.05 -3.19
C VAL A 386 9.60 1.87 -4.27
N ALA A 387 8.53 1.32 -4.89
CA ALA A 387 7.75 2.06 -5.87
C ALA A 387 7.07 3.30 -5.26
N SER A 388 6.50 3.18 -4.05
CA SER A 388 5.92 4.34 -3.35
C SER A 388 6.97 5.42 -3.03
N ALA A 389 8.15 5.04 -2.57
CA ALA A 389 9.23 6.00 -2.30
C ALA A 389 9.75 6.65 -3.59
N SER A 390 9.85 5.88 -4.70
CA SER A 390 10.18 6.40 -6.02
C SER A 390 9.13 7.41 -6.50
N ALA A 391 7.82 7.10 -6.38
CA ALA A 391 6.73 8.01 -6.70
C ALA A 391 6.84 9.33 -5.92
N ASN A 392 7.06 9.24 -4.61
CA ASN A 392 7.15 10.42 -3.73
C ASN A 392 8.28 11.37 -4.19
N LEU A 393 9.46 10.84 -4.48
CA LEU A 393 10.58 11.64 -4.97
C LEU A 393 10.34 12.17 -6.39
N THR A 394 9.77 11.35 -7.28
CA THR A 394 9.50 11.73 -8.68
C THR A 394 8.42 12.82 -8.76
N VAL A 395 7.32 12.68 -8.01
CA VAL A 395 6.26 13.70 -7.95
C VAL A 395 6.81 14.98 -7.34
N THR A 396 7.65 14.90 -6.29
CA THR A 396 8.30 16.07 -5.71
C THR A 396 9.16 16.81 -6.73
N ALA A 397 9.95 16.09 -7.53
CA ALA A 397 10.74 16.67 -8.60
C ALA A 397 9.87 17.25 -9.72
N ALA A 398 8.72 16.64 -10.03
CA ALA A 398 7.79 17.12 -11.07
C ALA A 398 7.01 18.37 -10.64
N VAL A 399 6.83 18.60 -9.35
CA VAL A 399 6.18 19.78 -8.79
C VAL A 399 7.16 20.97 -8.68
N ASP A 400 8.46 20.69 -8.55
CA ASP A 400 9.50 21.73 -8.44
C ASP A 400 9.67 22.51 -9.76
N ARG A 401 9.13 23.73 -9.81
CA ARG A 401 9.19 24.61 -10.99
C ARG A 401 10.56 25.19 -11.29
N ARG A 402 11.49 25.18 -10.35
CA ARG A 402 12.85 25.71 -10.60
C ARG A 402 13.59 24.87 -11.65
N ALA A 403 13.28 23.58 -11.75
CA ALA A 403 13.79 22.72 -12.81
C ALA A 403 13.29 23.08 -14.21
N LEU A 404 12.15 23.77 -14.31
CA LEU A 404 11.57 24.24 -15.58
C LEU A 404 12.16 25.61 -16.02
N ALA A 405 12.68 26.41 -15.09
CA ALA A 405 13.26 27.71 -15.34
C ALA A 405 14.79 27.68 -15.53
N ALA A 406 15.46 26.68 -14.94
CA ALA A 406 16.88 26.42 -15.21
C ALA A 406 16.96 25.50 -16.42
N GLY A 407 17.48 26.01 -17.55
CA GLY A 407 17.94 25.18 -18.67
C GLY A 407 18.84 24.06 -18.20
N PRO A 408 19.22 23.09 -19.07
CA PRO A 408 20.16 22.05 -18.70
C PRO A 408 21.38 22.70 -18.04
N PRO A 409 21.89 22.15 -16.90
CA PRO A 409 23.08 22.72 -16.28
C PRO A 409 24.18 22.75 -17.31
N ASP A 410 24.54 23.98 -17.71
CA ASP A 410 25.64 24.21 -18.64
C ASP A 410 26.88 23.51 -18.09
N ALA A 411 27.64 22.95 -19.03
CA ALA A 411 28.92 22.34 -18.77
C ALA A 411 29.76 23.21 -17.81
N GLU A 412 30.46 22.57 -16.89
CA GLU A 412 31.46 23.21 -16.04
C GLU A 412 32.23 24.24 -16.84
N PRO A 413 32.43 25.47 -16.34
CA PRO A 413 33.37 26.36 -16.96
C PRO A 413 34.75 25.70 -16.88
N THR A 414 35.18 25.17 -18.02
CA THR A 414 36.55 24.75 -18.25
C THR A 414 37.44 25.91 -17.85
N GLY A 415 38.36 25.63 -16.95
CA GLY A 415 39.29 26.50 -16.27
C GLY A 415 39.73 27.75 -17.04
N ALA A 416 39.41 28.91 -16.48
CA ALA A 416 40.18 30.10 -16.71
C ALA A 416 41.48 29.98 -15.90
N ALA A 417 42.56 29.67 -16.59
CA ALA A 417 43.91 29.79 -16.07
C ALA A 417 44.08 31.23 -15.59
N THR A 418 44.33 31.43 -14.31
CA THR A 418 44.84 32.70 -13.77
C THR A 418 46.24 32.92 -14.33
N PRO A 419 46.53 34.13 -14.87
CA PRO A 419 47.90 34.48 -15.21
C PRO A 419 48.71 34.66 -13.91
N VAL A 420 49.86 33.98 -13.87
CA VAL A 420 50.89 34.23 -12.89
C VAL A 420 51.49 35.62 -13.21
N GLU A 421 51.28 36.63 -12.35
CA GLU A 421 52.09 37.84 -12.34
C GLU A 421 53.43 37.54 -11.69
N GLU A 422 54.49 37.54 -12.55
CA GLU A 422 55.88 37.71 -12.11
C GLU A 422 56.13 39.18 -11.75
N SER A 423 56.51 39.39 -10.47
CA SER A 423 57.49 40.45 -10.12
C SER A 423 57.88 40.30 -8.65
#